data_163c42dc00a30769efd0366dcc1d381e
#
_entry.id   163c42dc00a30769efd0366dcc1d381e
#
_cell.length_a   1.000
_cell.length_b   1.000
_cell.length_c   1.000
_cell.angle_alpha   90.00
_cell.angle_beta   90.00
_cell.angle_gamma   90.00
#
_symmetry.space_group_name_H-M   'P 1'
#
loop_
_entity.id
_entity.type
_entity.pdbx_description
1 polymer ?
#
loop_
_entity_poly.entity_id
_entity_poly.type
_entity_poly.pdbx_seq_one_letter_code
_entity_poly.pdbx_strand_id
1 'polypeptide(L)' 'GEYKSADGERSVTLNSDFSVKVKGLNKEFYKWELPAKPEGKAAVIILSRKGLDADVQEQATLDTEEGSIIIKNETFRKK' A
#
# COMPACT_ATOMS: atom_id res chain seq x y z
N GLY A 1 -2.54 -8.35 -3.98
CA GLY A 1 -1.44 -8.50 -4.91
C GLY A 1 -0.14 -7.90 -4.42
N GLU A 2 0.93 -8.30 -5.06
CA GLU A 2 2.26 -7.82 -4.75
C GLU A 2 2.64 -6.67 -5.68
N TYR A 3 3.16 -5.60 -5.12
CA TYR A 3 3.61 -4.42 -5.85
C TYR A 3 5.08 -4.19 -5.56
N LYS A 4 5.86 -3.93 -6.58
CA LYS A 4 7.31 -3.74 -6.44
C LYS A 4 7.74 -2.36 -6.90
N SER A 5 8.79 -1.85 -6.27
CA SER A 5 9.43 -0.61 -6.72
C SER A 5 10.12 -0.81 -8.06
N ALA A 6 10.51 0.29 -8.70
CA ALA A 6 11.14 0.23 -10.02
C ALA A 6 12.44 -0.58 -10.01
N ASP A 7 13.20 -0.52 -8.92
CA ASP A 7 14.45 -1.28 -8.78
C ASP A 7 14.23 -2.71 -8.28
N GLY A 8 13.01 -3.06 -7.92
CA GLY A 8 12.69 -4.39 -7.42
C GLY A 8 13.18 -4.71 -6.02
N GLU A 9 13.82 -3.75 -5.34
CA GLU A 9 14.37 -3.98 -4.01
C GLU A 9 13.34 -3.79 -2.90
N ARG A 10 12.25 -3.08 -3.18
CA ARG A 10 11.20 -2.83 -2.20
C ARG A 10 9.88 -3.34 -2.73
N SER A 11 9.08 -3.89 -1.84
CA SER A 11 7.78 -4.41 -2.24
C SER A 11 6.74 -4.20 -1.16
N VAL A 12 5.49 -4.12 -1.60
CA VAL A 12 4.31 -4.05 -0.73
C VAL A 12 3.33 -5.09 -1.23
N THR A 13 2.84 -5.93 -0.33
CA THR A 13 1.85 -6.95 -0.67
C THR A 13 0.57 -6.69 0.11
N LEU A 14 -0.53 -6.52 -0.61
CA LEU A 14 -1.86 -6.37 -0.01
C LEU A 14 -2.58 -7.69 -0.12
N ASN A 15 -2.94 -8.26 1.02
CA ASN A 15 -3.63 -9.54 1.08
C ASN A 15 -5.14 -9.35 1.23
N SER A 16 -5.91 -10.33 0.79
CA SER A 16 -7.37 -10.24 0.81
C SER A 16 -7.95 -10.22 2.23
N ASP A 17 -7.20 -10.62 3.22
CA ASP A 17 -7.60 -10.55 4.63
C ASP A 17 -7.28 -9.20 5.27
N PHE A 18 -6.90 -8.20 4.46
CA PHE A 18 -6.52 -6.86 4.87
C PHE A 18 -5.17 -6.77 5.59
N SER A 19 -4.38 -7.82 5.55
CA SER A 19 -3.02 -7.75 6.03
C SER A 19 -2.08 -7.20 4.96
N VAL A 20 -0.97 -6.62 5.38
CA VAL A 20 0.04 -6.05 4.49
C VAL A 20 1.39 -6.62 4.85
N LYS A 21 2.17 -6.98 3.84
CA LYS A 21 3.56 -7.34 4.00
C LYS A 21 4.42 -6.35 3.23
N VAL A 22 5.49 -5.89 3.84
CA VAL A 22 6.42 -4.98 3.20
C VAL A 22 7.82 -5.56 3.25
N LYS A 23 8.61 -5.21 2.25
CA LYS A 23 10.00 -5.66 2.18
C LYS A 23 10.85 -4.48 1.71
N GLY A 24 11.95 -4.24 2.41
CA GLY A 24 12.87 -3.18 2.04
C GLY A 24 12.40 -1.76 2.37
N LEU A 25 11.30 -1.62 3.08
CA LEU A 25 10.77 -0.31 3.47
C LEU A 25 11.17 0.00 4.92
N ASN A 26 11.34 1.28 5.20
CA ASN A 26 11.61 1.74 6.57
C ASN A 26 10.37 1.68 7.46
N LYS A 27 9.21 1.53 6.85
CA LYS A 27 7.93 1.50 7.55
C LYS A 27 7.29 0.14 7.37
N GLU A 28 6.91 -0.47 8.47
CA GLU A 28 6.29 -1.80 8.45
C GLU A 28 4.79 -1.68 8.59
N PHE A 29 4.10 -1.56 7.46
CA PHE A 29 2.65 -1.61 7.46
C PHE A 29 2.21 -3.05 7.70
N TYR A 30 1.11 -3.20 8.45
CA TYR A 30 0.58 -4.53 8.75
C TYR A 30 -0.88 -4.70 8.34
N LYS A 31 -1.57 -3.60 8.05
CA LYS A 31 -3.00 -3.63 7.76
C LYS A 31 -3.33 -2.57 6.72
N TRP A 32 -4.29 -2.87 5.85
CA TRP A 32 -4.80 -1.88 4.91
C TRP A 32 -6.33 -1.85 4.97
N GLU A 33 -6.91 -0.69 4.63
CA GLU A 33 -8.35 -0.51 4.65
C GLU A 33 -8.78 0.25 3.39
N LEU A 34 -10.00 -0.03 2.95
CA LEU A 34 -10.62 0.68 1.84
C LEU A 34 -11.76 1.52 2.41
N PRO A 35 -11.51 2.79 2.78
CA PRO A 35 -12.50 3.60 3.48
C PRO A 35 -13.70 4.01 2.61
N ALA A 36 -13.53 3.99 1.30
CA ALA A 36 -14.58 4.38 0.38
C ALA A 36 -14.53 3.50 -0.87
N LYS A 37 -15.64 3.45 -1.61
CA LYS A 37 -15.66 2.71 -2.86
C LYS A 37 -14.72 3.35 -3.87
N PRO A 38 -14.00 2.54 -4.66
CA PRO A 38 -13.16 3.10 -5.72
C PRO A 38 -14.00 3.89 -6.72
N GLU A 39 -13.46 5.03 -7.15
CA GLU A 39 -14.08 5.81 -8.21
C GLU A 39 -13.22 5.71 -9.46
N GLY A 40 -13.78 5.15 -10.51
CA GLY A 40 -13.05 4.97 -11.76
C GLY A 40 -11.82 4.08 -11.56
N LYS A 41 -10.66 4.57 -11.96
CA LYS A 41 -9.41 3.81 -11.94
C LYS A 41 -8.67 3.89 -10.62
N ALA A 42 -8.99 4.87 -9.79
CA ALA A 42 -8.24 5.14 -8.58
C ALA A 42 -9.03 4.75 -7.34
N ALA A 43 -8.35 4.17 -6.37
CA ALA A 43 -8.90 3.88 -5.06
C ALA A 43 -7.96 4.42 -4.00
N VAL A 44 -8.51 5.11 -3.01
CA VAL A 44 -7.72 5.55 -1.87
C VAL A 44 -7.78 4.47 -0.82
N ILE A 45 -6.62 4.03 -0.34
CA ILE A 45 -6.52 3.05 0.73
C ILE A 45 -5.77 3.65 1.90
N ILE A 46 -6.02 3.10 3.08
CA ILE A 46 -5.34 3.51 4.30
C ILE A 46 -4.43 2.36 4.75
N LEU A 47 -3.16 2.66 4.90
CA LEU A 47 -2.17 1.71 5.40
C LEU A 47 -1.88 2.03 6.85
N SER A 48 -1.94 1.04 7.70
CA SER A 48 -1.68 1.19 9.13
C SER A 48 -0.35 0.56 9.50
N ARG A 49 0.43 1.26 10.30
CA ARG A 49 1.69 0.76 10.86
C ARG A 49 1.75 1.07 12.34
N LYS A 50 2.52 0.28 13.06
CA LYS A 50 2.66 0.49 14.50
C LYS A 50 3.59 1.65 14.79
N GLY A 51 3.08 2.64 15.54
CA GLY A 51 3.89 3.74 16.05
C GLY A 51 4.33 3.46 17.48
N LEU A 52 4.94 4.47 18.09
CA LEU A 52 5.42 4.35 19.47
C LEU A 52 4.29 4.29 20.49
N ASP A 53 3.28 5.13 20.33
CA ASP A 53 2.16 5.22 21.27
C ASP A 53 0.84 4.73 20.68
N ALA A 54 0.71 4.79 19.37
CA ALA A 54 -0.51 4.41 18.68
C ALA A 54 -0.17 4.06 17.24
N ASP A 55 -1.11 3.40 16.57
CA ASP A 55 -0.95 3.10 15.16
C ASP A 55 -0.94 4.38 14.33
N VAL A 56 -0.08 4.43 13.33
CA VAL A 56 -0.01 5.54 12.39
C VAL A 56 -0.65 5.09 11.08
N GLN A 57 -1.54 5.93 10.57
CA GLN A 57 -2.23 5.64 9.31
C GLN A 57 -1.70 6.55 8.21
N GLU A 58 -1.47 5.99 7.03
CA GLU A 58 -1.01 6.74 5.88
C GLU A 58 -1.89 6.42 4.69
N GLN A 59 -2.20 7.44 3.90
CA GLN A 59 -2.99 7.26 2.69
C GLN A 59 -2.10 6.80 1.55
N ALA A 60 -2.65 5.92 0.73
CA ALA A 60 -2.02 5.50 -0.51
C ALA A 60 -3.08 5.49 -1.61
N THR A 61 -2.64 5.65 -2.85
CA THR A 61 -3.54 5.61 -4.00
C THR A 61 -3.26 4.34 -4.79
N LEU A 62 -4.30 3.55 -5.00
CA LEU A 62 -4.23 2.33 -5.78
C LEU A 62 -4.80 2.60 -7.17
N ASP A 63 -4.01 2.35 -8.21
CA ASP A 63 -4.49 2.42 -9.59
C ASP A 63 -4.89 1.01 -10.01
N THR A 64 -6.19 0.80 -10.18
CA THR A 64 -6.73 -0.52 -10.48
C THR A 64 -6.54 -0.92 -11.94
N GLU A 65 -6.35 0.04 -12.83
CA GLU A 65 -6.15 -0.23 -14.25
C GLU A 65 -4.69 -0.59 -14.55
N GLU A 66 -3.76 0.19 -14.06
CA GLU A 66 -2.34 -0.09 -14.28
C GLU A 66 -1.77 -1.10 -13.30
N GLY A 67 -2.47 -1.34 -12.20
CA GLY A 67 -1.98 -2.23 -11.17
C GLY A 67 -0.80 -1.64 -10.42
N SER A 68 -0.93 -0.40 -9.97
CA SER A 68 0.13 0.30 -9.22
C SER A 68 -0.43 0.86 -7.93
N ILE A 69 0.47 1.11 -6.98
CA ILE A 69 0.13 1.77 -5.73
C ILE A 69 1.16 2.88 -5.48
N ILE A 70 0.66 4.05 -5.08
CA ILE A 70 1.50 5.20 -4.78
C ILE A 70 1.42 5.49 -3.29
N ILE A 71 2.56 5.40 -2.62
CA ILE A 71 2.70 5.68 -1.20
C ILE A 71 3.72 6.81 -1.05
N LYS A 72 3.27 8.00 -0.61
CA LYS A 72 4.15 9.15 -0.38
C LYS A 72 5.12 9.41 -1.52
N ASN A 73 4.60 9.68 -2.72
CA ASN A 73 5.38 9.98 -3.91
C ASN A 73 6.24 8.83 -4.42
N GLU A 74 6.06 7.64 -3.88
CA GLU A 74 6.78 6.47 -4.33
C GLU A 74 5.80 5.51 -5.00
N THR A 75 6.11 5.12 -6.21
CA THR A 75 5.23 4.26 -7.00
C THR A 75 5.73 2.82 -6.99
N PHE A 76 4.83 1.90 -6.64
CA PHE A 76 5.08 0.47 -6.70
C PHE A 76 4.14 -0.11 -7.75
N ARG A 77 4.65 -0.96 -8.61
CA ARG A 77 3.87 -1.55 -9.69
C ARG A 77 3.64 -3.02 -9.45
N LYS A 78 2.47 -3.49 -9.87
CA LYS A 78 2.13 -4.90 -9.79
C LYS A 78 3.04 -5.69 -10.71
N LYS A 79 3.50 -6.80 -10.18
CA LYS A 79 4.37 -7.68 -10.92
C LYS A 79 3.61 -8.48 -11.98
#